data_44546d6ffa69e39f50cdd28f6891ff80
#
_entry.id   44546d6ffa69e39f50cdd28f6891ff80
#
_cell.length_a   1.000
_cell.length_b   1.000
_cell.length_c   1.000
_cell.angle_alpha   90.00
_cell.angle_beta   90.00
_cell.angle_gamma   90.00
#
_symmetry.space_group_name_H-M   'P 1'
#
loop_
_entity.id
_entity.type
_entity.pdbx_description
1 polymer ?
#
loop_
_entity_poly.entity_id
_entity_poly.type
_entity_poly.pdbx_seq_one_letter_code
_entity_poly.pdbx_strand_id
1 'polypeptide(L)'
;MIRVEQDLRAYVHYLEEHLKLSVFSRGAADPEAAVLLVRGALAADDRPRAVELAAATEQLAAALPGQGDMAAAGAHARGLIEQDPAALEWAARRYSSVLGRAWATEDSGTAWTQRGNQEAAVAQLERAHVLYKQLGAVDSAARVRALLLAAGTRVRHWRQARRPAFGWDSLTDTEQRVVDMVAQGLTNRQVASQMYLSIHTVAFHLRRIYCKLDLTSRVQLATLAAERARPGMAG
;
A
#
# COMPACT_ATOMS: atom_id res chain seq x y z
N MET A 1 -5.89 -13.72 16.81
CA MET A 1 -5.72 -14.49 15.57
C MET A 1 -6.82 -15.53 15.38
N ILE A 2 -7.10 -16.41 16.34
CA ILE A 2 -8.09 -17.51 16.22
C ILE A 2 -9.55 -17.03 15.99
N ARG A 3 -9.95 -15.89 16.52
CA ARG A 3 -11.33 -15.38 16.41
C ARG A 3 -11.67 -14.83 15.00
N VAL A 4 -10.70 -14.16 14.37
CA VAL A 4 -10.87 -13.62 13.00
C VAL A 4 -10.95 -14.73 11.95
N GLU A 5 -10.21 -15.83 12.14
CA GLU A 5 -10.28 -17.01 11.27
C GLU A 5 -11.62 -17.75 11.39
N GLN A 6 -12.17 -17.86 12.62
CA GLN A 6 -13.48 -18.48 12.84
C GLN A 6 -14.61 -17.62 12.27
N ASP A 7 -14.54 -16.29 12.43
CA ASP A 7 -15.51 -15.36 11.87
C ASP A 7 -15.46 -15.36 10.34
N LEU A 8 -14.26 -15.49 9.74
CA LEU A 8 -14.09 -15.57 8.29
C LEU A 8 -14.66 -16.89 7.72
N ARG A 9 -14.42 -18.02 8.39
CA ARG A 9 -14.99 -19.32 7.99
C ARG A 9 -16.52 -19.34 8.09
N ALA A 10 -17.07 -18.80 9.17
CA ALA A 10 -18.51 -18.67 9.34
C ALA A 10 -19.13 -17.74 8.29
N TYR A 11 -18.44 -16.66 7.94
CA TYR A 11 -18.88 -15.72 6.90
C TYR A 11 -18.78 -16.34 5.49
N VAL A 12 -17.72 -17.08 5.19
CA VAL A 12 -17.59 -17.82 3.93
C VAL A 12 -18.69 -18.88 3.80
N HIS A 13 -18.98 -19.63 4.87
CA HIS A 13 -20.06 -20.62 4.88
C HIS A 13 -21.44 -19.95 4.72
N TYR A 14 -21.67 -18.82 5.38
CA TYR A 14 -22.88 -18.00 5.20
C TYR A 14 -23.01 -17.53 3.75
N LEU A 15 -21.94 -17.01 3.16
CA LEU A 15 -21.89 -16.60 1.76
C LEU A 15 -22.12 -17.80 0.83
N GLU A 16 -21.56 -18.97 1.11
CA GLU A 16 -21.77 -20.18 0.32
C GLU A 16 -23.22 -20.66 0.35
N GLU A 17 -23.89 -20.63 1.49
CA GLU A 17 -25.28 -21.03 1.58
C GLU A 17 -26.24 -20.02 0.96
N HIS A 18 -25.97 -18.73 1.11
CA HIS A 18 -26.87 -17.67 0.66
C HIS A 18 -26.53 -17.17 -0.77
N LEU A 19 -25.27 -17.31 -1.21
CA LEU A 19 -24.79 -16.88 -2.52
C LEU A 19 -24.74 -18.01 -3.56
N LYS A 20 -24.87 -19.28 -3.18
CA LYS A 20 -25.00 -20.41 -4.14
C LYS A 20 -26.11 -20.19 -5.16
N LEU A 21 -27.08 -19.33 -4.84
CA LEU A 21 -28.18 -18.97 -5.73
C LEU A 21 -27.98 -17.61 -6.44
N SER A 22 -27.13 -16.71 -5.95
CA SER A 22 -27.06 -15.32 -6.47
C SER A 22 -25.76 -14.95 -7.17
N VAL A 23 -24.62 -15.46 -6.74
CA VAL A 23 -23.32 -15.14 -7.37
C VAL A 23 -23.22 -15.72 -8.80
N PHE A 24 -23.90 -16.86 -9.03
CA PHE A 24 -23.92 -17.54 -10.32
C PHE A 24 -25.27 -17.46 -11.05
N SER A 25 -26.26 -16.75 -10.51
CA SER A 25 -27.51 -16.51 -11.23
C SER A 25 -27.31 -15.34 -12.21
N ARG A 26 -27.74 -15.55 -13.46
CA ARG A 26 -27.53 -14.68 -14.63
C ARG A 26 -27.95 -13.20 -14.49
N GLY A 27 -28.43 -12.75 -13.33
CA GLY A 27 -28.97 -11.40 -13.13
C GLY A 27 -28.19 -10.52 -12.17
N ALA A 28 -27.29 -11.06 -11.36
CA ALA A 28 -26.57 -10.30 -10.33
C ALA A 28 -25.22 -10.95 -10.03
N ALA A 29 -24.34 -10.98 -11.03
CA ALA A 29 -22.93 -11.35 -10.80
C ALA A 29 -22.27 -10.23 -9.98
N ASP A 30 -21.93 -10.53 -8.73
CA ASP A 30 -21.20 -9.63 -7.85
C ASP A 30 -19.69 -9.95 -7.96
N PRO A 31 -18.90 -9.10 -8.65
CA PRO A 31 -17.48 -9.33 -8.85
C PRO A 31 -16.69 -9.43 -7.54
N GLU A 32 -17.08 -8.65 -6.54
CA GLU A 32 -16.41 -8.59 -5.25
C GLU A 32 -16.72 -9.84 -4.40
N ALA A 33 -17.98 -10.28 -4.38
CA ALA A 33 -18.36 -11.50 -3.70
C ALA A 33 -17.65 -12.74 -4.29
N ALA A 34 -17.51 -12.81 -5.61
CA ALA A 34 -16.80 -13.92 -6.26
C ALA A 34 -15.33 -14.01 -5.80
N VAL A 35 -14.62 -12.88 -5.77
CA VAL A 35 -13.23 -12.84 -5.29
C VAL A 35 -13.13 -13.08 -3.78
N LEU A 36 -14.09 -12.58 -3.00
CA LEU A 36 -14.13 -12.81 -1.56
C LEU A 36 -14.22 -14.31 -1.22
N LEU A 37 -14.99 -15.07 -1.98
CA LEU A 37 -15.05 -16.53 -1.83
C LEU A 37 -13.71 -17.21 -2.09
N VAL A 38 -12.99 -16.80 -3.13
CA VAL A 38 -11.64 -17.33 -3.43
C VAL A 38 -10.66 -16.99 -2.30
N ARG A 39 -10.66 -15.75 -1.83
CA ARG A 39 -9.82 -15.31 -0.70
C ARG A 39 -10.15 -16.06 0.58
N GLY A 40 -11.44 -16.28 0.84
CA GLY A 40 -11.90 -17.04 2.00
C GLY A 40 -11.45 -18.50 1.97
N ALA A 41 -11.55 -19.17 0.83
CA ALA A 41 -11.08 -20.54 0.67
C ALA A 41 -9.56 -20.64 0.87
N LEU A 42 -8.78 -19.68 0.32
CA LEU A 42 -7.33 -19.62 0.54
C LEU A 42 -6.98 -19.36 2.00
N ALA A 43 -7.71 -18.49 2.69
CA ALA A 43 -7.52 -18.21 4.11
C ALA A 43 -7.88 -19.41 5.01
N ALA A 44 -8.79 -20.27 4.54
CA ALA A 44 -9.16 -21.52 5.21
C ALA A 44 -8.21 -22.70 4.86
N ASP A 45 -7.14 -22.45 4.10
CA ASP A 45 -6.20 -23.46 3.57
C ASP A 45 -6.89 -24.52 2.68
N ASP A 46 -8.04 -24.17 2.09
CA ASP A 46 -8.78 -25.01 1.12
C ASP A 46 -8.41 -24.61 -0.31
N ARG A 47 -7.20 -24.95 -0.73
CA ARG A 47 -6.72 -24.65 -2.07
C ARG A 47 -7.53 -25.32 -3.18
N PRO A 48 -7.97 -26.59 -3.07
CA PRO A 48 -8.83 -27.19 -4.10
C PRO A 48 -10.12 -26.38 -4.33
N ARG A 49 -10.77 -25.96 -3.26
CA ARG A 49 -11.98 -25.13 -3.33
C ARG A 49 -11.70 -23.75 -3.92
N ALA A 50 -10.59 -23.13 -3.56
CA ALA A 50 -10.17 -21.85 -4.13
C ALA A 50 -9.98 -21.94 -5.65
N VAL A 51 -9.38 -23.02 -6.15
CA VAL A 51 -9.18 -23.26 -7.58
C VAL A 51 -10.53 -23.43 -8.32
N GLU A 52 -11.47 -24.19 -7.75
CA GLU A 52 -12.82 -24.32 -8.32
C GLU A 52 -13.55 -22.99 -8.42
N LEU A 53 -13.50 -22.18 -7.33
CA LEU A 53 -14.15 -20.87 -7.28
C LEU A 53 -13.49 -19.87 -8.27
N ALA A 54 -12.18 -19.92 -8.40
CA ALA A 54 -11.46 -19.10 -9.37
C ALA A 54 -11.84 -19.46 -10.80
N ALA A 55 -11.86 -20.74 -11.15
CA ALA A 55 -12.29 -21.22 -12.47
C ALA A 55 -13.73 -20.82 -12.79
N ALA A 56 -14.64 -20.93 -11.81
CA ALA A 56 -16.03 -20.48 -11.97
C ALA A 56 -16.13 -18.97 -12.19
N THR A 57 -15.30 -18.17 -11.48
CA THR A 57 -15.25 -16.72 -11.64
C THR A 57 -14.73 -16.33 -13.03
N GLU A 58 -13.72 -17.02 -13.56
CA GLU A 58 -13.20 -16.80 -14.91
C GLU A 58 -14.24 -17.16 -15.99
N GLN A 59 -14.94 -18.29 -15.83
CA GLN A 59 -16.02 -18.68 -16.73
C GLN A 59 -17.14 -17.64 -16.77
N LEU A 60 -17.51 -17.11 -15.60
CA LEU A 60 -18.53 -16.06 -15.49
C LEU A 60 -18.04 -14.76 -16.16
N ALA A 61 -16.79 -14.38 -15.96
CA ALA A 61 -16.18 -13.23 -16.62
C ALA A 61 -16.18 -13.38 -18.16
N ALA A 62 -15.87 -14.57 -18.66
CA ALA A 62 -15.90 -14.86 -20.09
C ALA A 62 -17.33 -14.84 -20.67
N ALA A 63 -18.34 -15.23 -19.88
CA ALA A 63 -19.74 -15.18 -20.28
C ALA A 63 -20.34 -13.76 -20.26
N LEU A 64 -19.67 -12.80 -19.63
CA LEU A 64 -20.13 -11.42 -19.46
C LEU A 64 -19.09 -10.39 -19.97
N PRO A 65 -18.74 -10.42 -21.27
CA PRO A 65 -17.62 -9.64 -21.82
C PRO A 65 -17.82 -8.11 -21.74
N GLY A 66 -19.04 -7.65 -21.53
CA GLY A 66 -19.35 -6.21 -21.35
C GLY A 66 -19.18 -5.70 -19.92
N GLN A 67 -18.93 -6.57 -18.94
CA GLN A 67 -18.80 -6.19 -17.53
C GLN A 67 -17.33 -6.13 -17.12
N GLY A 68 -16.76 -4.91 -17.15
CA GLY A 68 -15.35 -4.68 -16.84
C GLY A 68 -14.91 -5.17 -15.45
N ASP A 69 -15.78 -5.02 -14.44
CA ASP A 69 -15.50 -5.47 -13.08
C ASP A 69 -15.51 -7.00 -12.96
N MET A 70 -16.34 -7.72 -13.75
CA MET A 70 -16.28 -9.19 -13.81
C MET A 70 -14.99 -9.67 -14.48
N ALA A 71 -14.53 -9.00 -15.52
CA ALA A 71 -13.24 -9.31 -16.14
C ALA A 71 -12.09 -9.07 -15.13
N ALA A 72 -12.18 -8.00 -14.32
CA ALA A 72 -11.24 -7.75 -13.25
C ALA A 72 -11.28 -8.85 -12.17
N ALA A 73 -12.48 -9.30 -11.78
CA ALA A 73 -12.65 -10.38 -10.79
C ALA A 73 -12.07 -11.71 -11.29
N GLY A 74 -12.29 -12.07 -12.56
CA GLY A 74 -11.68 -13.27 -13.16
C GLY A 74 -10.15 -13.22 -13.12
N ALA A 75 -9.55 -12.11 -13.57
CA ALA A 75 -8.11 -11.93 -13.51
C ALA A 75 -7.56 -11.90 -12.08
N HIS A 76 -8.32 -11.32 -11.13
CA HIS A 76 -7.97 -11.28 -9.73
C HIS A 76 -7.98 -12.70 -9.13
N ALA A 77 -9.04 -13.45 -9.35
CA ALA A 77 -9.17 -14.82 -8.89
C ALA A 77 -8.03 -15.72 -9.39
N ARG A 78 -7.73 -15.64 -10.70
CA ARG A 78 -6.59 -16.34 -11.29
C ARG A 78 -5.27 -15.90 -10.66
N GLY A 79 -5.05 -14.58 -10.56
CA GLY A 79 -3.83 -14.03 -9.97
C GLY A 79 -3.58 -14.47 -8.53
N LEU A 80 -4.64 -14.69 -7.75
CA LEU A 80 -4.56 -15.27 -6.40
C LEU A 80 -4.07 -16.72 -6.42
N ILE A 81 -4.60 -17.55 -7.32
CA ILE A 81 -4.23 -18.96 -7.44
C ILE A 81 -2.80 -19.15 -7.95
N GLU A 82 -2.42 -18.37 -8.98
CA GLU A 82 -1.11 -18.45 -9.63
C GLU A 82 -0.03 -17.62 -8.91
N GLN A 83 -0.44 -16.82 -7.91
CA GLN A 83 0.42 -15.84 -7.24
C GLN A 83 1.08 -14.91 -8.26
N ASP A 84 0.30 -14.48 -9.27
CA ASP A 84 0.76 -13.62 -10.34
C ASP A 84 0.48 -12.14 -10.06
N PRO A 85 1.52 -11.35 -9.67
CA PRO A 85 1.33 -9.94 -9.37
C PRO A 85 0.91 -9.12 -10.60
N ALA A 86 1.27 -9.54 -11.82
CA ALA A 86 0.90 -8.81 -13.02
C ALA A 86 -0.60 -8.93 -13.31
N ALA A 87 -1.19 -10.12 -13.13
CA ALA A 87 -2.63 -10.34 -13.22
C ALA A 87 -3.39 -9.55 -12.15
N LEU A 88 -2.87 -9.53 -10.93
CA LEU A 88 -3.45 -8.77 -9.80
C LEU A 88 -3.40 -7.25 -10.04
N GLU A 89 -2.30 -6.73 -10.55
CA GLU A 89 -2.18 -5.32 -10.92
C GLU A 89 -3.10 -4.94 -12.09
N TRP A 90 -3.26 -5.84 -13.07
CA TRP A 90 -4.19 -5.63 -14.16
C TRP A 90 -5.63 -5.54 -13.64
N ALA A 91 -6.02 -6.43 -12.73
CA ALA A 91 -7.31 -6.41 -12.07
C ALA A 91 -7.51 -5.10 -11.27
N ALA A 92 -6.52 -4.67 -10.48
CA ALA A 92 -6.56 -3.45 -9.71
C ALA A 92 -6.81 -2.20 -10.57
N ARG A 93 -6.25 -2.16 -11.78
CA ARG A 93 -6.48 -1.05 -12.73
C ARG A 93 -7.87 -1.06 -13.38
N ARG A 94 -8.53 -2.23 -13.43
CA ARG A 94 -9.81 -2.44 -14.12
C ARG A 94 -11.02 -2.30 -13.23
N TYR A 95 -10.91 -2.57 -11.95
CA TYR A 95 -12.03 -2.39 -11.02
C TYR A 95 -12.51 -0.93 -11.00
N SER A 96 -13.81 -0.73 -11.14
CA SER A 96 -14.46 0.57 -10.92
C SER A 96 -14.57 0.86 -9.43
N SER A 97 -14.81 -0.15 -8.60
CA SER A 97 -14.95 -0.01 -7.16
C SER A 97 -13.62 0.22 -6.46
N VAL A 98 -13.63 1.03 -5.40
CA VAL A 98 -12.46 1.27 -4.55
C VAL A 98 -12.08 0.02 -3.77
N LEU A 99 -13.08 -0.79 -3.37
CA LEU A 99 -12.86 -2.01 -2.59
C LEU A 99 -12.15 -3.09 -3.42
N GLY A 100 -12.64 -3.38 -4.63
CA GLY A 100 -11.99 -4.33 -5.55
C GLY A 100 -10.56 -3.91 -5.89
N ARG A 101 -10.33 -2.60 -6.11
CA ARG A 101 -8.99 -2.04 -6.31
C ARG A 101 -8.10 -2.26 -5.09
N ALA A 102 -8.61 -2.02 -3.88
CA ALA A 102 -7.85 -2.17 -2.65
C ALA A 102 -7.41 -3.62 -2.44
N TRP A 103 -8.32 -4.58 -2.64
CA TRP A 103 -8.03 -6.01 -2.51
C TRP A 103 -6.98 -6.47 -3.52
N ALA A 104 -7.18 -6.18 -4.82
CA ALA A 104 -6.24 -6.60 -5.86
C ALA A 104 -4.85 -5.97 -5.68
N THR A 105 -4.79 -4.72 -5.18
CA THR A 105 -3.52 -4.04 -4.89
C THR A 105 -2.81 -4.66 -3.68
N GLU A 106 -3.55 -5.01 -2.60
CA GLU A 106 -3.00 -5.72 -1.44
C GLU A 106 -2.44 -7.08 -1.83
N ASP A 107 -3.23 -7.85 -2.60
CA ASP A 107 -2.87 -9.20 -3.02
C ASP A 107 -1.65 -9.17 -3.97
N SER A 108 -1.55 -8.16 -4.85
CA SER A 108 -0.34 -7.93 -5.66
C SER A 108 0.88 -7.65 -4.80
N GLY A 109 0.75 -6.81 -3.76
CA GLY A 109 1.83 -6.54 -2.82
C GLY A 109 2.31 -7.80 -2.09
N THR A 110 1.36 -8.68 -1.71
CA THR A 110 1.67 -9.97 -1.09
C THR A 110 2.37 -10.91 -2.06
N ALA A 111 1.90 -10.99 -3.32
CA ALA A 111 2.53 -11.81 -4.36
C ALA A 111 3.96 -11.34 -4.68
N TRP A 112 4.20 -10.03 -4.74
CA TRP A 112 5.54 -9.47 -4.89
C TRP A 112 6.46 -9.79 -3.71
N THR A 113 5.91 -9.80 -2.48
CA THR A 113 6.67 -10.22 -1.28
C THR A 113 7.13 -11.67 -1.39
N GLN A 114 6.25 -12.57 -1.82
CA GLN A 114 6.56 -13.99 -2.01
C GLN A 114 7.61 -14.22 -3.11
N ARG A 115 7.60 -13.38 -4.15
CA ARG A 115 8.61 -13.40 -5.23
C ARG A 115 9.93 -12.70 -4.86
N GLY A 116 10.04 -12.15 -3.65
CA GLY A 116 11.25 -11.48 -3.15
C GLY A 116 11.48 -10.08 -3.73
N ASN A 117 10.54 -9.54 -4.52
CA ASN A 117 10.62 -8.16 -5.03
C ASN A 117 10.05 -7.17 -4.00
N GLN A 118 10.89 -6.82 -3.05
CA GLN A 118 10.52 -5.99 -1.91
C GLN A 118 10.11 -4.56 -2.31
N GLU A 119 10.73 -3.99 -3.35
CA GLU A 119 10.42 -2.63 -3.80
C GLU A 119 9.00 -2.57 -4.40
N ALA A 120 8.67 -3.51 -5.28
CA ALA A 120 7.33 -3.61 -5.85
C ALA A 120 6.28 -3.94 -4.78
N ALA A 121 6.60 -4.84 -3.84
CA ALA A 121 5.71 -5.18 -2.72
C ALA A 121 5.35 -3.96 -1.89
N VAL A 122 6.34 -3.17 -1.45
CA VAL A 122 6.12 -1.96 -0.65
C VAL A 122 5.27 -0.94 -1.41
N ALA A 123 5.57 -0.72 -2.71
CA ALA A 123 4.81 0.23 -3.53
C ALA A 123 3.32 -0.15 -3.63
N GLN A 124 3.01 -1.44 -3.81
CA GLN A 124 1.63 -1.91 -3.87
C GLN A 124 0.94 -1.85 -2.49
N LEU A 125 1.60 -2.28 -1.43
CA LEU A 125 1.05 -2.22 -0.08
C LEU A 125 0.80 -0.78 0.39
N GLU A 126 1.65 0.19 0.05
CA GLU A 126 1.41 1.61 0.32
C GLU A 126 0.14 2.12 -0.39
N ARG A 127 -0.05 1.74 -1.65
CA ARG A 127 -1.28 2.07 -2.41
C ARG A 127 -2.51 1.44 -1.78
N ALA A 128 -2.46 0.16 -1.42
CA ALA A 128 -3.56 -0.54 -0.75
C ALA A 128 -3.92 0.13 0.57
N HIS A 129 -2.92 0.53 1.38
CA HIS A 129 -3.14 1.25 2.63
C HIS A 129 -3.91 2.57 2.42
N VAL A 130 -3.55 3.34 1.39
CA VAL A 130 -4.27 4.58 1.04
C VAL A 130 -5.72 4.29 0.65
N LEU A 131 -5.96 3.26 -0.18
CA LEU A 131 -7.31 2.88 -0.60
C LEU A 131 -8.19 2.45 0.59
N TYR A 132 -7.67 1.64 1.51
CA TYR A 132 -8.41 1.26 2.72
C TYR A 132 -8.70 2.44 3.64
N LYS A 133 -7.79 3.41 3.73
CA LYS A 133 -8.07 4.66 4.47
C LYS A 133 -9.19 5.47 3.83
N GLN A 134 -9.25 5.56 2.51
CA GLN A 134 -10.34 6.23 1.78
C GLN A 134 -11.69 5.55 2.03
N LEU A 135 -11.70 4.21 2.19
CA LEU A 135 -12.90 3.42 2.51
C LEU A 135 -13.30 3.49 3.98
N GLY A 136 -12.47 4.04 4.87
CA GLY A 136 -12.69 3.95 6.30
C GLY A 136 -12.51 2.53 6.87
N ALA A 137 -11.91 1.61 6.11
CA ALA A 137 -11.69 0.21 6.48
C ALA A 137 -10.48 0.08 7.43
N VAL A 138 -10.70 0.43 8.71
CA VAL A 138 -9.65 0.58 9.73
C VAL A 138 -8.84 -0.70 9.92
N ASP A 139 -9.51 -1.86 10.02
CA ASP A 139 -8.84 -3.15 10.26
C ASP A 139 -7.98 -3.58 9.07
N SER A 140 -8.48 -3.40 7.84
CA SER A 140 -7.72 -3.68 6.63
C SER A 140 -6.52 -2.74 6.48
N ALA A 141 -6.69 -1.46 6.78
CA ALA A 141 -5.59 -0.49 6.80
C ALA A 141 -4.53 -0.85 7.86
N ALA A 142 -4.95 -1.32 9.04
CA ALA A 142 -4.04 -1.78 10.09
C ALA A 142 -3.29 -3.05 9.68
N ARG A 143 -3.97 -4.03 9.06
CA ARG A 143 -3.35 -5.25 8.52
C ARG A 143 -2.28 -4.93 7.48
N VAL A 144 -2.62 -4.11 6.47
CA VAL A 144 -1.66 -3.71 5.42
C VAL A 144 -0.49 -2.91 6.01
N ARG A 145 -0.73 -2.08 7.03
CA ARG A 145 0.35 -1.40 7.75
C ARG A 145 1.29 -2.38 8.44
N ALA A 146 0.78 -3.48 9.02
CA ALA A 146 1.62 -4.51 9.61
C ALA A 146 2.47 -5.23 8.54
N LEU A 147 1.90 -5.52 7.35
CA LEU A 147 2.64 -6.06 6.21
C LEU A 147 3.74 -5.09 5.74
N LEU A 148 3.45 -3.80 5.65
CA LEU A 148 4.43 -2.75 5.33
C LEU A 148 5.55 -2.67 6.35
N LEU A 149 5.25 -2.79 7.64
CA LEU A 149 6.28 -2.80 8.69
C LEU A 149 7.17 -4.05 8.58
N ALA A 150 6.58 -5.20 8.34
CA ALA A 150 7.31 -6.45 8.13
C ALA A 150 8.16 -6.41 6.85
N ALA A 151 7.62 -5.86 5.78
CA ALA A 151 8.31 -5.61 4.53
C ALA A 151 9.34 -4.47 4.67
N GLY A 152 9.00 -3.38 5.35
CA GLY A 152 9.79 -2.16 5.47
C GLY A 152 11.00 -2.27 6.38
N THR A 153 11.08 -3.27 7.27
CA THR A 153 12.30 -3.53 8.03
C THR A 153 13.47 -3.91 7.12
N ARG A 154 13.22 -4.58 5.99
CA ARG A 154 14.26 -4.89 5.00
C ARG A 154 14.53 -3.72 4.03
N VAL A 155 13.48 -3.00 3.57
CA VAL A 155 13.62 -1.86 2.62
C VAL A 155 14.19 -0.62 3.31
N ARG A 156 13.79 -0.36 4.58
CA ARG A 156 14.35 0.75 5.37
C ARG A 156 15.85 0.58 5.61
N HIS A 157 16.31 -0.64 5.90
CA HIS A 157 17.75 -0.95 5.99
C HIS A 157 18.46 -0.78 4.64
N TRP A 158 17.82 -1.12 3.54
CA TRP A 158 18.44 -1.05 2.22
C TRP A 158 18.48 0.40 1.65
N ARG A 159 17.41 1.19 1.85
CA ARG A 159 17.43 2.63 1.54
C ARG A 159 18.34 3.42 2.49
N GLN A 160 18.40 3.04 3.78
CA GLN A 160 19.36 3.63 4.72
C GLN A 160 20.81 3.22 4.43
N ALA A 161 21.05 2.00 3.95
CA ALA A 161 22.39 1.55 3.56
C ALA A 161 22.92 2.25 2.29
N ARG A 162 22.05 2.85 1.48
CA ARG A 162 22.44 3.65 0.29
C ARG A 162 22.56 5.14 0.55
N ARG A 163 22.00 5.66 1.66
CA ARG A 163 22.16 7.06 2.03
C ARG A 163 23.43 7.23 2.86
N PRO A 164 24.29 8.19 2.53
CA PRO A 164 25.44 8.51 3.38
C PRO A 164 24.96 8.83 4.80
N ALA A 165 25.81 8.55 5.78
CA ALA A 165 25.48 8.84 7.20
C ALA A 165 25.39 10.34 7.47
N PHE A 166 26.15 11.14 6.71
CA PHE A 166 26.28 12.59 6.85
C PHE A 166 26.17 13.30 5.50
N GLY A 167 25.95 14.59 5.55
CA GLY A 167 25.83 15.44 4.38
C GLY A 167 24.40 15.52 3.85
N TRP A 168 24.21 16.33 2.81
CA TRP A 168 22.91 16.67 2.25
C TRP A 168 22.12 15.45 1.75
N ASP A 169 22.81 14.52 1.11
CA ASP A 169 22.19 13.30 0.56
C ASP A 169 21.75 12.30 1.65
N SER A 170 22.12 12.56 2.91
CA SER A 170 21.64 11.80 4.07
C SER A 170 20.24 12.21 4.53
N LEU A 171 19.77 13.39 4.10
CA LEU A 171 18.48 13.92 4.52
C LEU A 171 17.32 13.09 3.94
N THR A 172 16.35 12.79 4.77
CA THR A 172 15.09 12.19 4.33
C THR A 172 14.20 13.24 3.65
N ASP A 173 13.22 12.82 2.85
CA ASP A 173 12.30 13.73 2.16
C ASP A 173 11.56 14.66 3.16
N THR A 174 11.22 14.15 4.34
CA THR A 174 10.63 14.96 5.42
C THR A 174 11.62 15.97 5.98
N GLU A 175 12.87 15.56 6.21
CA GLU A 175 13.93 16.46 6.68
C GLU A 175 14.24 17.53 5.63
N GLN A 176 14.23 17.18 4.35
CA GLN A 176 14.44 18.13 3.25
C GLN A 176 13.32 19.17 3.18
N ARG A 177 12.05 18.76 3.30
CA ARG A 177 10.92 19.69 3.39
C ARG A 177 11.02 20.62 4.59
N VAL A 178 11.49 20.11 5.75
CA VAL A 178 11.75 20.97 6.92
C VAL A 178 12.84 21.99 6.63
N VAL A 179 13.93 21.58 5.95
CA VAL A 179 15.01 22.50 5.56
C VAL A 179 14.51 23.58 4.61
N ASP A 180 13.72 23.23 3.59
CA ASP A 180 13.17 24.18 2.61
C ASP A 180 12.30 25.25 3.29
N MET A 181 11.47 24.86 4.24
CA MET A 181 10.65 25.81 5.01
C MET A 181 11.47 26.67 5.95
N VAL A 182 12.52 26.13 6.54
CA VAL A 182 13.46 26.88 7.39
C VAL A 182 14.26 27.88 6.57
N ALA A 183 14.67 27.53 5.35
CA ALA A 183 15.34 28.43 4.41
C ALA A 183 14.44 29.59 3.99
N GLN A 184 13.12 29.39 3.93
CA GLN A 184 12.12 30.44 3.69
C GLN A 184 11.84 31.31 4.93
N GLY A 185 12.53 31.06 6.04
CA GLY A 185 12.37 31.86 7.28
C GLY A 185 11.21 31.45 8.20
N LEU A 186 10.50 30.34 7.90
CA LEU A 186 9.37 29.90 8.72
C LEU A 186 9.82 29.48 10.12
N THR A 187 9.08 29.86 11.15
CA THR A 187 9.29 29.41 12.54
C THR A 187 8.88 27.94 12.72
N ASN A 188 9.36 27.27 13.78
CA ASN A 188 8.97 25.88 14.07
C ASN A 188 7.44 25.71 14.18
N ARG A 189 6.72 26.71 14.68
CA ARG A 189 5.25 26.70 14.74
C ARG A 189 4.62 26.73 13.36
N GLN A 190 5.14 27.54 12.44
CA GLN A 190 4.66 27.63 11.06
C GLN A 190 4.98 26.35 10.29
N VAL A 191 6.19 25.80 10.42
CA VAL A 191 6.58 24.50 9.83
C VAL A 191 5.65 23.39 10.36
N ALA A 192 5.42 23.34 11.67
CA ALA A 192 4.52 22.37 12.29
C ALA A 192 3.10 22.46 11.73
N SER A 193 2.57 23.67 11.58
CA SER A 193 1.24 23.93 10.99
C SER A 193 1.17 23.47 9.53
N GLN A 194 2.15 23.81 8.71
CA GLN A 194 2.14 23.44 7.26
C GLN A 194 2.37 21.96 7.00
N MET A 195 3.09 21.28 7.90
CA MET A 195 3.37 19.83 7.77
C MET A 195 2.37 18.97 8.56
N TYR A 196 1.39 19.56 9.25
CA TYR A 196 0.47 18.86 10.14
C TYR A 196 1.19 18.03 11.23
N LEU A 197 2.26 18.61 11.80
CA LEU A 197 3.10 18.01 12.84
C LEU A 197 3.00 18.79 14.16
N SER A 198 3.49 18.19 15.23
CA SER A 198 3.72 18.93 16.49
C SER A 198 5.01 19.77 16.42
N ILE A 199 5.07 20.87 17.18
CA ILE A 199 6.30 21.70 17.31
C ILE A 199 7.47 20.84 17.81
N HIS A 200 7.20 19.88 18.71
CA HIS A 200 8.20 18.95 19.22
C HIS A 200 8.74 18.02 18.13
N THR A 201 7.88 17.56 17.21
CA THR A 201 8.30 16.74 16.06
C THR A 201 9.20 17.53 15.11
N VAL A 202 8.87 18.79 14.85
CA VAL A 202 9.74 19.67 14.03
C VAL A 202 11.10 19.90 14.73
N ALA A 203 11.11 20.15 16.03
CA ALA A 203 12.36 20.31 16.80
C ALA A 203 13.21 19.03 16.79
N PHE A 204 12.57 17.85 16.81
CA PHE A 204 13.27 16.56 16.67
C PHE A 204 13.91 16.41 15.28
N HIS A 205 13.18 16.74 14.20
CA HIS A 205 13.75 16.73 12.85
C HIS A 205 14.92 17.69 12.72
N LEU A 206 14.81 18.91 13.22
CA LEU A 206 15.89 19.89 13.19
C LEU A 206 17.16 19.40 13.89
N ARG A 207 17.04 18.78 15.06
CA ARG A 207 18.20 18.18 15.75
C ARG A 207 18.90 17.14 14.87
N ARG A 208 18.14 16.26 14.20
CA ARG A 208 18.70 15.26 13.30
C ARG A 208 19.35 15.88 12.07
N ILE A 209 18.73 16.91 11.49
CA ILE A 209 19.28 17.66 10.37
C ILE A 209 20.62 18.30 10.76
N TYR A 210 20.70 18.95 11.92
CA TYR A 210 21.94 19.55 12.40
C TYR A 210 23.04 18.51 12.57
N CYS A 211 22.75 17.36 13.17
CA CYS A 211 23.73 16.27 13.28
C CYS A 211 24.18 15.75 11.90
N LYS A 212 23.28 15.62 10.92
CA LYS A 212 23.60 15.10 9.59
C LYS A 212 24.40 16.05 8.73
N LEU A 213 24.17 17.35 8.91
CA LEU A 213 24.83 18.42 8.15
C LEU A 213 26.02 19.05 8.89
N ASP A 214 26.32 18.57 10.10
CA ASP A 214 27.35 19.13 11.00
C ASP A 214 27.14 20.63 11.26
N LEU A 215 25.90 21.00 11.60
CA LEU A 215 25.50 22.38 11.88
C LEU A 215 25.11 22.56 13.34
N THR A 216 25.32 23.77 13.87
CA THR A 216 25.01 24.11 15.24
C THR A 216 23.90 25.14 15.38
N SER A 217 23.48 25.77 14.28
CA SER A 217 22.48 26.83 14.32
C SER A 217 21.52 26.82 13.14
N ARG A 218 20.33 27.41 13.40
CA ARG A 218 19.31 27.62 12.35
C ARG A 218 19.80 28.54 11.24
N VAL A 219 20.62 29.53 11.58
CA VAL A 219 21.17 30.47 10.61
C VAL A 219 22.10 29.74 9.63
N GLN A 220 22.98 28.88 10.15
CA GLN A 220 23.84 28.06 9.30
C GLN A 220 23.04 27.17 8.35
N LEU A 221 21.95 26.57 8.84
CA LEU A 221 21.07 25.75 8.00
C LEU A 221 20.42 26.56 6.88
N ALA A 222 19.90 27.75 7.19
CA ALA A 222 19.28 28.63 6.19
C ALA A 222 20.30 29.12 5.16
N THR A 223 21.51 29.47 5.58
CA THR A 223 22.60 29.89 4.67
C THR A 223 23.00 28.74 3.73
N LEU A 224 23.26 27.56 4.26
CA LEU A 224 23.64 26.39 3.48
C LEU A 224 22.56 26.00 2.45
N ALA A 225 21.29 26.07 2.85
CA ALA A 225 20.18 25.81 1.95
C ALA A 225 20.04 26.86 0.84
N ALA A 226 20.26 28.14 1.17
CA ALA A 226 20.23 29.23 0.19
C ALA A 226 21.38 29.15 -0.82
N GLU A 227 22.57 28.75 -0.39
CA GLU A 227 23.74 28.52 -1.27
C GLU A 227 23.46 27.41 -2.28
N ARG A 228 22.84 26.32 -1.82
CA ARG A 228 22.51 25.18 -2.69
C ARG A 228 21.35 25.48 -3.66
N ALA A 229 20.42 26.37 -3.30
CA ALA A 229 19.31 26.77 -4.16
C ALA A 229 19.74 27.72 -5.31
N ARG A 230 20.98 28.21 -5.32
CA ARG A 230 21.53 29.02 -6.41
C ARG A 230 22.11 28.09 -7.47
N PRO A 231 21.47 27.87 -8.64
CA PRO A 231 22.06 27.10 -9.72
C PRO A 231 23.16 27.95 -10.39
N GLY A 232 24.40 27.48 -10.31
CA GLY A 232 25.45 27.89 -11.21
C GLY A 232 26.31 29.04 -10.76
N MET A 233 27.24 28.78 -9.80
CA MET A 233 28.56 29.44 -9.75
C MET A 233 29.54 28.41 -9.16
N ALA A 234 29.85 27.38 -9.95
CA ALA A 234 31.06 26.62 -9.84
C ALA A 234 31.69 26.64 -11.23
N GLY A 235 32.60 27.58 -11.41
CA GLY A 235 33.56 27.58 -12.48
C GLY A 235 34.65 26.54 -12.20
#